data_bde427295dadb09e22aaf822c5aade8e
#
_entry.id   bde427295dadb09e22aaf822c5aade8e
#
_cell.length_a   1.000
_cell.length_b   1.000
_cell.length_c   1.000
_cell.angle_alpha   90.00
_cell.angle_beta   90.00
_cell.angle_gamma   90.00
#
_symmetry.space_group_name_H-M   'P 1'
#
loop_
_entity.id
_entity.type
_entity.pdbx_description
1 polymer ?
#
loop_
_entity_poly.entity_id
_entity_poly.type
_entity_poly.pdbx_seq_one_letter_code
_entity_poly.pdbx_strand_id
1 'polypeptide(L)'
;MYYVVTGAAGFIGSNLVKALNARGVSNIIAVDNLTKGNKYRNLVDCEIADYLDKNEFIEAIAAGELDGAVEALLHEGACSDTMEHDGRYMMDNNYRYSLELLDFCLDQDVPFLYASSASVYGAGRVFRESREFEAPLNVYGYSKFLFDQVVRRRLAEADFPSQVAGFRYFNVYGPREQHKDRMASVAFHFFNQYRAEGKVRLFEGCDGYGNGEQRRDFVFIDDVVKVNLHFLDNHVSGIFNVGTGRAQSFNDVAVATVNACRAAQGEEPLPLADLRNRGVIEYVAFPEALKGKYQSYTEADVSQLRQAGHDAPFATVEEGVARYVQDRLKNG
;
A
#
# COMPACT_ATOMS: atom_id res chain seq x y z
N MET A 1 27.30 2.63 1.42
CA MET A 1 26.14 3.31 2.00
C MET A 1 24.98 2.31 2.10
N TYR A 2 24.01 2.54 2.94
CA TYR A 2 22.89 1.65 3.20
C TYR A 2 21.62 2.18 2.59
N TYR A 3 20.81 1.32 2.01
CA TYR A 3 19.38 1.61 1.81
C TYR A 3 18.64 1.34 3.11
N VAL A 4 17.83 2.25 3.56
CA VAL A 4 16.99 2.06 4.74
C VAL A 4 15.55 1.83 4.29
N VAL A 5 14.92 0.75 4.77
CA VAL A 5 13.51 0.49 4.52
C VAL A 5 12.81 0.40 5.86
N THR A 6 11.94 1.36 6.18
CA THR A 6 11.10 1.27 7.37
C THR A 6 9.79 0.57 7.04
N GLY A 7 9.18 -0.11 8.03
CA GLY A 7 8.10 -1.04 7.75
C GLY A 7 8.55 -2.24 6.93
N ALA A 8 9.85 -2.58 7.01
CA ALA A 8 10.52 -3.58 6.18
C ALA A 8 9.91 -4.98 6.29
N ALA A 9 9.41 -5.37 7.44
CA ALA A 9 8.68 -6.63 7.64
C ALA A 9 7.19 -6.54 7.26
N GLY A 10 6.71 -5.34 6.88
CA GLY A 10 5.36 -5.09 6.42
C GLY A 10 5.12 -5.56 4.99
N PHE A 11 3.90 -5.30 4.47
CA PHE A 11 3.48 -5.71 3.15
C PHE A 11 4.30 -5.04 2.04
N ILE A 12 4.27 -3.71 1.94
CA ILE A 12 4.96 -2.99 0.86
C ILE A 12 6.48 -3.02 1.11
N GLY A 13 6.92 -2.71 2.33
CA GLY A 13 8.34 -2.66 2.68
C GLY A 13 9.10 -3.95 2.36
N SER A 14 8.54 -5.12 2.66
CA SER A 14 9.20 -6.40 2.37
C SER A 14 9.29 -6.72 0.88
N ASN A 15 8.30 -6.27 0.08
CA ASN A 15 8.38 -6.37 -1.37
C ASN A 15 9.44 -5.41 -1.95
N LEU A 16 9.63 -4.23 -1.36
CA LEU A 16 10.72 -3.31 -1.72
C LEU A 16 12.10 -3.89 -1.37
N VAL A 17 12.26 -4.45 -0.15
CA VAL A 17 13.51 -5.15 0.23
C VAL A 17 13.82 -6.26 -0.78
N LYS A 18 12.82 -7.09 -1.11
CA LYS A 18 12.99 -8.16 -2.10
C LYS A 18 13.38 -7.64 -3.49
N ALA A 19 12.79 -6.54 -3.91
CA ALA A 19 13.10 -5.92 -5.20
C ALA A 19 14.50 -5.29 -5.24
N LEU A 20 14.95 -4.69 -4.14
CA LEU A 20 16.34 -4.22 -3.98
C LEU A 20 17.31 -5.39 -4.06
N ASN A 21 17.01 -6.51 -3.38
CA ASN A 21 17.83 -7.73 -3.47
C ASN A 21 17.91 -8.25 -4.92
N ALA A 22 16.80 -8.23 -5.66
CA ALA A 22 16.78 -8.63 -7.08
C ALA A 22 17.66 -7.74 -7.97
N ARG A 23 17.99 -6.51 -7.52
CA ARG A 23 18.96 -5.59 -8.15
C ARG A 23 20.40 -5.79 -7.64
N GLY A 24 20.64 -6.76 -6.78
CA GLY A 24 21.95 -7.04 -6.17
C GLY A 24 22.29 -6.16 -4.97
N VAL A 25 21.31 -5.43 -4.42
CA VAL A 25 21.49 -4.61 -3.22
C VAL A 25 21.19 -5.45 -1.98
N SER A 26 22.20 -5.68 -1.14
CA SER A 26 22.07 -6.37 0.17
C SER A 26 22.45 -5.46 1.35
N ASN A 27 23.07 -4.30 1.11
CA ASN A 27 23.34 -3.29 2.13
C ASN A 27 22.03 -2.56 2.52
N ILE A 28 21.12 -3.29 3.15
CA ILE A 28 19.80 -2.80 3.55
C ILE A 28 19.68 -2.85 5.07
N ILE A 29 19.39 -1.73 5.70
CA ILE A 29 18.93 -1.69 7.09
C ILE A 29 17.40 -1.83 7.08
N ALA A 30 16.93 -2.96 7.58
CA ALA A 30 15.50 -3.22 7.72
C ALA A 30 15.01 -2.67 9.06
N VAL A 31 14.14 -1.66 9.02
CA VAL A 31 13.57 -1.04 10.22
C VAL A 31 12.11 -1.42 10.36
N ASP A 32 11.74 -2.02 11.50
CA ASP A 32 10.34 -2.37 11.78
C ASP A 32 10.13 -2.51 13.30
N ASN A 33 8.89 -2.68 13.74
CA ASN A 33 8.62 -3.31 15.02
C ASN A 33 8.08 -4.73 14.79
N LEU A 34 8.65 -5.72 15.44
CA LEU A 34 8.17 -7.11 15.36
C LEU A 34 7.20 -7.45 16.50
N THR A 35 6.42 -6.48 16.98
CA THR A 35 5.38 -6.70 18.00
C THR A 35 4.39 -7.78 17.56
N LYS A 36 4.02 -7.79 16.27
CA LYS A 36 3.39 -8.94 15.62
C LYS A 36 4.49 -9.86 15.07
N GLY A 37 4.95 -10.81 15.90
CA GLY A 37 6.15 -11.60 15.61
C GLY A 37 6.12 -12.32 14.26
N ASN A 38 4.97 -12.80 13.80
CA ASN A 38 4.85 -13.51 12.52
C ASN A 38 5.20 -12.66 11.26
N LYS A 39 5.38 -11.34 11.38
CA LYS A 39 5.85 -10.48 10.29
C LYS A 39 7.26 -10.87 9.79
N TYR A 40 8.09 -11.49 10.63
CA TYR A 40 9.44 -11.93 10.22
C TYR A 40 9.42 -12.79 8.96
N ARG A 41 8.32 -13.54 8.73
CA ARG A 41 8.16 -14.41 7.56
C ARG A 41 8.32 -13.67 6.23
N ASN A 42 8.01 -12.38 6.22
CA ASN A 42 8.17 -11.53 5.04
C ASN A 42 9.63 -11.19 4.73
N LEU A 43 10.56 -11.41 5.68
CA LEU A 43 11.99 -11.14 5.51
C LEU A 43 12.84 -12.41 5.39
N VAL A 44 12.27 -13.60 5.57
CA VAL A 44 13.04 -14.87 5.59
C VAL A 44 13.81 -15.13 4.29
N ASP A 45 13.26 -14.71 3.15
CA ASP A 45 13.85 -14.86 1.83
C ASP A 45 14.51 -13.57 1.31
N CYS A 46 14.79 -12.63 2.21
CA CYS A 46 15.46 -11.35 1.92
C CYS A 46 16.89 -11.35 2.50
N GLU A 47 17.80 -10.71 1.79
CA GLU A 47 19.15 -10.41 2.25
C GLU A 47 19.21 -8.97 2.77
N ILE A 48 19.52 -8.81 4.05
CA ILE A 48 19.65 -7.52 4.72
C ILE A 48 20.98 -7.45 5.45
N ALA A 49 21.54 -6.25 5.60
CA ALA A 49 22.76 -6.02 6.35
C ALA A 49 22.50 -5.99 7.85
N ASP A 50 21.37 -5.39 8.27
CA ASP A 50 21.00 -5.29 9.68
C ASP A 50 19.50 -5.10 9.84
N TYR A 51 19.01 -5.38 11.05
CA TYR A 51 17.65 -5.10 11.50
C TYR A 51 17.69 -4.21 12.75
N LEU A 52 16.93 -3.12 12.71
CA LEU A 52 16.73 -2.24 13.87
C LEU A 52 15.25 -2.16 14.24
N ASP A 53 14.94 -2.17 15.54
CA ASP A 53 13.61 -1.71 15.99
C ASP A 53 13.43 -0.23 15.63
N LYS A 54 12.19 0.16 15.35
CA LYS A 54 11.90 1.55 14.94
C LYS A 54 12.38 2.61 15.94
N ASN A 55 12.41 2.29 17.25
CA ASN A 55 12.88 3.22 18.27
C ASN A 55 14.42 3.25 18.32
N GLU A 56 15.08 2.09 18.21
CA GLU A 56 16.54 2.00 18.08
C GLU A 56 17.02 2.79 16.85
N PHE A 57 16.27 2.73 15.75
CA PHE A 57 16.61 3.49 14.55
C PHE A 57 16.55 5.01 14.78
N ILE A 58 15.54 5.53 15.49
CA ILE A 58 15.47 6.95 15.86
C ILE A 58 16.60 7.33 16.82
N GLU A 59 16.94 6.47 17.78
CA GLU A 59 18.05 6.69 18.72
C GLU A 59 19.40 6.75 17.95
N ALA A 60 19.62 5.86 16.99
CA ALA A 60 20.80 5.87 16.14
C ALA A 60 20.92 7.14 15.27
N ILE A 61 19.79 7.62 14.70
CA ILE A 61 19.72 8.92 14.00
C ILE A 61 20.10 10.06 14.94
N ALA A 62 19.50 10.11 16.12
CA ALA A 62 19.76 11.17 17.09
C ALA A 62 21.20 11.18 17.63
N ALA A 63 21.85 10.00 17.68
CA ALA A 63 23.24 9.85 18.05
C ALA A 63 24.24 10.17 16.90
N GLY A 64 23.75 10.40 15.65
CA GLY A 64 24.61 10.64 14.47
C GLY A 64 25.31 9.38 13.95
N GLU A 65 24.89 8.18 14.36
CA GLU A 65 25.52 6.90 13.97
C GLU A 65 25.33 6.59 12.48
N LEU A 66 24.35 7.21 11.84
CA LEU A 66 23.99 7.01 10.44
C LEU A 66 24.39 8.18 9.53
N ASP A 67 25.06 9.21 10.07
CA ASP A 67 25.46 10.39 9.31
C ASP A 67 26.41 10.01 8.16
N GLY A 68 26.03 10.42 6.93
CA GLY A 68 26.79 10.10 5.71
C GLY A 68 26.79 8.61 5.32
N ALA A 69 26.04 7.75 6.03
CA ALA A 69 26.02 6.31 5.77
C ALA A 69 24.81 5.84 4.95
N VAL A 70 23.79 6.66 4.79
CA VAL A 70 22.53 6.31 4.13
C VAL A 70 22.51 6.78 2.67
N GLU A 71 22.16 5.88 1.75
CA GLU A 71 22.00 6.13 0.31
C GLU A 71 20.62 6.65 -0.03
N ALA A 72 19.58 6.04 0.55
CA ALA A 72 18.18 6.43 0.42
C ALA A 72 17.35 5.81 1.54
N LEU A 73 16.24 6.48 1.90
CA LEU A 73 15.29 6.01 2.89
C LEU A 73 13.90 5.82 2.26
N LEU A 74 13.42 4.56 2.25
CA LEU A 74 12.09 4.18 1.82
C LEU A 74 11.21 3.99 3.06
N HIS A 75 10.31 4.93 3.33
CA HIS A 75 9.50 4.98 4.55
C HIS A 75 8.11 4.40 4.32
N GLU A 76 7.96 3.08 4.57
CA GLU A 76 6.68 2.36 4.48
C GLU A 76 6.08 2.07 5.88
N GLY A 77 6.82 2.38 6.94
CA GLY A 77 6.41 2.11 8.31
C GLY A 77 5.29 3.04 8.78
N ALA A 78 4.14 2.44 9.12
CA ALA A 78 3.01 3.17 9.69
C ALA A 78 2.03 2.21 10.39
N CYS A 79 1.20 2.74 11.29
CA CYS A 79 -0.06 2.09 11.64
C CYS A 79 -1.03 2.32 10.49
N SER A 80 -1.42 1.26 9.78
CA SER A 80 -2.35 1.32 8.64
C SER A 80 -3.77 0.88 8.99
N ASP A 81 -4.07 0.67 10.27
CA ASP A 81 -5.42 0.32 10.74
C ASP A 81 -6.32 1.55 10.70
N THR A 82 -7.23 1.59 9.74
CA THR A 82 -8.20 2.68 9.58
C THR A 82 -9.28 2.69 10.66
N MET A 83 -9.34 1.63 11.48
CA MET A 83 -10.26 1.49 12.62
C MET A 83 -9.59 1.81 13.97
N GLU A 84 -8.31 2.22 13.96
CA GLU A 84 -7.66 2.73 15.17
C GLU A 84 -8.28 4.07 15.58
N HIS A 85 -8.63 4.19 16.85
CA HIS A 85 -9.27 5.37 17.42
C HIS A 85 -8.38 6.16 18.38
N ASP A 86 -7.21 5.60 18.79
CA ASP A 86 -6.23 6.35 19.57
C ASP A 86 -5.50 7.35 18.67
N GLY A 87 -6.01 8.58 18.69
CA GLY A 87 -5.44 9.67 17.89
C GLY A 87 -4.02 10.04 18.31
N ARG A 88 -3.66 9.92 19.60
CA ARG A 88 -2.30 10.20 20.07
C ARG A 88 -1.33 9.17 19.48
N TYR A 89 -1.62 7.89 19.67
CA TYR A 89 -0.83 6.81 19.10
C TYR A 89 -0.66 6.97 17.58
N MET A 90 -1.75 7.27 16.88
CA MET A 90 -1.71 7.46 15.41
C MET A 90 -0.81 8.63 15.01
N MET A 91 -0.91 9.76 15.71
CA MET A 91 -0.09 10.94 15.41
C MET A 91 1.38 10.73 15.77
N ASP A 92 1.67 10.09 16.89
CA ASP A 92 3.05 9.80 17.27
C ASP A 92 3.71 8.82 16.30
N ASN A 93 2.99 7.74 15.93
CA ASN A 93 3.52 6.68 15.09
C ASN A 93 3.60 7.05 13.59
N ASN A 94 2.61 7.78 13.06
CA ASN A 94 2.53 8.06 11.61
C ASN A 94 3.00 9.46 11.24
N TYR A 95 2.82 10.45 12.11
CA TYR A 95 3.14 11.84 11.79
C TYR A 95 4.49 12.28 12.39
N ARG A 96 4.65 12.16 13.72
CA ARG A 96 5.90 12.62 14.36
C ARG A 96 7.10 11.80 13.94
N TYR A 97 6.96 10.48 13.93
CA TYR A 97 8.00 9.58 13.44
C TYR A 97 8.41 9.93 11.99
N SER A 98 7.44 10.18 11.11
CA SER A 98 7.73 10.58 9.72
C SER A 98 8.42 11.93 9.63
N LEU A 99 8.14 12.89 10.55
CA LEU A 99 8.83 14.17 10.60
C LEU A 99 10.31 14.01 10.97
N GLU A 100 10.62 13.20 11.99
CA GLU A 100 11.99 12.94 12.40
C GLU A 100 12.82 12.33 11.25
N LEU A 101 12.22 11.39 10.50
CA LEU A 101 12.86 10.81 9.32
C LEU A 101 13.05 11.82 8.18
N LEU A 102 12.05 12.67 7.93
CA LEU A 102 12.14 13.71 6.93
C LEU A 102 13.25 14.71 7.27
N ASP A 103 13.29 15.21 8.51
CA ASP A 103 14.30 16.17 8.96
C ASP A 103 15.70 15.56 8.85
N PHE A 104 15.92 14.31 9.27
CA PHE A 104 17.19 13.58 9.07
C PHE A 104 17.57 13.52 7.60
N CYS A 105 16.65 13.13 6.70
CA CYS A 105 16.97 13.00 5.28
C CYS A 105 17.31 14.34 4.64
N LEU A 106 16.63 15.42 5.05
CA LEU A 106 16.93 16.78 4.56
C LEU A 106 18.30 17.28 5.07
N ASP A 107 18.62 17.02 6.35
CA ASP A 107 19.89 17.44 6.94
C ASP A 107 21.10 16.70 6.35
N GLN A 108 20.90 15.45 5.90
CA GLN A 108 21.95 14.58 5.35
C GLN A 108 21.96 14.50 3.82
N ASP A 109 21.07 15.24 3.13
CA ASP A 109 20.88 15.17 1.66
C ASP A 109 20.58 13.73 1.18
N VAL A 110 19.72 13.03 1.90
CA VAL A 110 19.31 11.63 1.61
C VAL A 110 17.95 11.62 0.90
N PRO A 111 17.81 10.95 -0.25
CA PRO A 111 16.51 10.71 -0.89
C PRO A 111 15.50 10.07 0.05
N PHE A 112 14.31 10.69 0.19
CA PHE A 112 13.24 10.25 1.07
C PHE A 112 11.98 9.91 0.27
N LEU A 113 11.65 8.62 0.18
CA LEU A 113 10.45 8.10 -0.45
C LEU A 113 9.49 7.62 0.64
N TYR A 114 8.23 8.08 0.65
CA TYR A 114 7.34 7.74 1.76
C TYR A 114 5.93 7.32 1.34
N ALA A 115 5.35 6.42 2.14
CA ALA A 115 3.96 5.98 2.00
C ALA A 115 2.99 7.06 2.50
N SER A 116 2.23 7.66 1.57
CA SER A 116 0.97 8.34 1.84
C SER A 116 -0.21 7.42 1.50
N SER A 117 -1.42 7.92 1.39
CA SER A 117 -2.62 7.10 1.21
C SER A 117 -3.73 7.84 0.48
N ALA A 118 -4.50 7.13 -0.35
CA ALA A 118 -5.75 7.63 -0.92
C ALA A 118 -6.82 7.95 0.15
N SER A 119 -6.64 7.52 1.41
CA SER A 119 -7.49 7.89 2.54
C SER A 119 -7.52 9.40 2.81
N VAL A 120 -6.54 10.16 2.30
CA VAL A 120 -6.51 11.63 2.39
C VAL A 120 -7.68 12.29 1.66
N TYR A 121 -8.23 11.65 0.62
CA TYR A 121 -9.35 12.16 -0.16
C TYR A 121 -10.71 11.98 0.52
N GLY A 122 -10.81 11.11 1.52
CA GLY A 122 -12.05 10.84 2.24
C GLY A 122 -13.16 10.32 1.33
N ALA A 123 -14.37 10.89 1.43
CA ALA A 123 -15.54 10.52 0.63
C ALA A 123 -15.63 11.28 -0.70
N GLY A 124 -14.58 12.00 -1.10
CA GLY A 124 -14.52 12.73 -2.37
C GLY A 124 -14.67 11.82 -3.58
N ARG A 125 -15.00 12.43 -4.73
CA ARG A 125 -15.11 11.73 -6.03
C ARG A 125 -14.01 12.13 -7.01
N VAL A 126 -13.15 13.07 -6.64
CA VAL A 126 -12.00 13.53 -7.42
C VAL A 126 -10.75 13.19 -6.63
N PHE A 127 -9.89 12.40 -7.24
CA PHE A 127 -8.67 11.86 -6.62
C PHE A 127 -7.43 12.44 -7.31
N ARG A 128 -7.29 13.76 -7.20
CA ARG A 128 -6.16 14.54 -7.75
C ARG A 128 -5.35 15.11 -6.61
N GLU A 129 -4.05 15.22 -6.77
CA GLU A 129 -3.10 15.67 -5.75
C GLU A 129 -3.19 17.18 -5.48
N SER A 130 -4.40 17.67 -5.23
CA SER A 130 -4.68 19.08 -4.91
C SER A 130 -5.44 19.19 -3.60
N ARG A 131 -5.09 20.22 -2.80
CA ARG A 131 -5.62 20.45 -1.45
C ARG A 131 -7.15 20.51 -1.38
N GLU A 132 -7.78 21.00 -2.41
CA GLU A 132 -9.25 21.17 -2.48
C GLU A 132 -10.01 19.84 -2.48
N PHE A 133 -9.36 18.73 -2.86
CA PHE A 133 -9.97 17.40 -2.91
C PHE A 133 -9.67 16.54 -1.67
N GLU A 134 -8.95 17.09 -0.69
CA GLU A 134 -8.49 16.35 0.49
C GLU A 134 -9.38 16.62 1.70
N ALA A 135 -10.07 15.57 2.19
CA ALA A 135 -10.96 15.63 3.34
C ALA A 135 -11.02 14.26 4.06
N PRO A 136 -9.95 13.88 4.80
CA PRO A 136 -9.86 12.56 5.43
C PRO A 136 -11.01 12.28 6.40
N LEU A 137 -11.49 11.01 6.43
CA LEU A 137 -12.65 10.59 7.25
C LEU A 137 -12.26 9.99 8.61
N ASN A 138 -10.98 9.70 8.84
CA ASN A 138 -10.49 9.06 10.06
C ASN A 138 -9.09 9.57 10.41
N VAL A 139 -8.63 9.26 11.63
CA VAL A 139 -7.35 9.75 12.14
C VAL A 139 -6.15 9.17 11.36
N TYR A 140 -6.27 7.97 10.78
CA TYR A 140 -5.24 7.43 9.87
C TYR A 140 -5.08 8.32 8.63
N GLY A 141 -6.18 8.57 7.90
CA GLY A 141 -6.16 9.48 6.75
C GLY A 141 -5.67 10.88 7.12
N TYR A 142 -6.08 11.38 8.30
CA TYR A 142 -5.63 12.68 8.80
C TYR A 142 -4.11 12.71 9.08
N SER A 143 -3.54 11.66 9.65
CA SER A 143 -2.08 11.60 9.90
C SER A 143 -1.27 11.68 8.60
N LYS A 144 -1.69 10.98 7.55
CA LYS A 144 -1.07 11.03 6.22
C LYS A 144 -1.29 12.40 5.54
N PHE A 145 -2.51 12.91 5.61
CA PHE A 145 -2.86 14.24 5.12
C PHE A 145 -1.99 15.33 5.75
N LEU A 146 -1.83 15.32 7.07
CA LEU A 146 -1.04 16.36 7.76
C LEU A 146 0.44 16.27 7.37
N PHE A 147 0.98 15.08 7.22
CA PHE A 147 2.36 14.88 6.75
C PHE A 147 2.53 15.38 5.31
N ASP A 148 1.61 15.06 4.40
CA ASP A 148 1.59 15.59 3.03
C ASP A 148 1.59 17.15 3.01
N GLN A 149 0.87 17.81 3.97
CA GLN A 149 0.90 19.27 4.07
C GLN A 149 2.29 19.81 4.48
N VAL A 150 2.99 19.12 5.38
CA VAL A 150 4.37 19.50 5.75
C VAL A 150 5.27 19.34 4.54
N VAL A 151 5.24 18.21 3.86
CA VAL A 151 6.06 17.97 2.65
C VAL A 151 5.80 19.03 1.58
N ARG A 152 4.53 19.37 1.30
CA ARG A 152 4.21 20.43 0.34
C ARG A 152 4.84 21.77 0.69
N ARG A 153 4.82 22.15 1.97
CA ARG A 153 5.46 23.40 2.40
C ARG A 153 6.97 23.35 2.21
N ARG A 154 7.61 22.24 2.59
CA ARG A 154 9.05 22.05 2.37
C ARG A 154 9.42 22.11 0.89
N LEU A 155 8.67 21.40 0.02
CA LEU A 155 8.90 21.40 -1.43
C LEU A 155 8.70 22.80 -2.09
N ALA A 156 7.98 23.69 -1.44
CA ALA A 156 7.79 25.08 -1.93
C ALA A 156 8.92 26.02 -1.52
N GLU A 157 9.85 25.60 -0.67
CA GLU A 157 11.03 26.38 -0.27
C GLU A 157 12.03 26.43 -1.44
N ALA A 158 12.70 27.59 -1.65
CA ALA A 158 13.52 27.84 -2.85
C ALA A 158 14.77 26.94 -2.97
N ASP A 159 15.32 26.52 -1.82
CA ASP A 159 16.56 25.74 -1.75
C ASP A 159 16.31 24.35 -1.16
N PHE A 160 15.34 23.61 -1.69
CA PHE A 160 15.02 22.28 -1.23
C PHE A 160 16.17 21.31 -1.57
N PRO A 161 16.89 20.77 -0.58
CA PRO A 161 18.20 20.17 -0.83
C PRO A 161 18.14 18.76 -1.43
N SER A 162 17.09 17.99 -1.12
CA SER A 162 17.06 16.55 -1.33
C SER A 162 15.81 16.10 -2.06
N GLN A 163 15.81 14.88 -2.60
CA GLN A 163 14.60 14.27 -3.14
C GLN A 163 13.62 13.92 -2.02
N VAL A 164 12.34 14.38 -2.16
CA VAL A 164 11.23 13.88 -1.35
C VAL A 164 10.07 13.48 -2.24
N ALA A 165 9.70 12.19 -2.23
CA ALA A 165 8.59 11.67 -3.01
C ALA A 165 7.58 10.95 -2.12
N GLY A 166 6.33 11.40 -2.13
CA GLY A 166 5.22 10.80 -1.40
C GLY A 166 4.28 10.03 -2.32
N PHE A 167 3.88 8.83 -1.92
CA PHE A 167 3.02 7.96 -2.70
C PHE A 167 1.68 7.74 -2.02
N ARG A 168 0.62 8.28 -2.60
CA ARG A 168 -0.76 8.03 -2.18
C ARG A 168 -1.20 6.70 -2.73
N TYR A 169 -0.93 5.63 -2.00
CA TYR A 169 -1.34 4.30 -2.39
C TYR A 169 -2.85 4.14 -2.36
N PHE A 170 -3.40 3.61 -3.47
CA PHE A 170 -4.79 3.18 -3.57
C PHE A 170 -4.94 1.77 -2.98
N ASN A 171 -5.80 0.93 -3.50
CA ASN A 171 -6.06 -0.37 -2.89
C ASN A 171 -5.01 -1.40 -3.32
N VAL A 172 -3.86 -1.40 -2.64
CA VAL A 172 -2.76 -2.33 -2.92
C VAL A 172 -3.13 -3.74 -2.48
N TYR A 173 -2.81 -4.73 -3.32
CA TYR A 173 -2.98 -6.15 -3.02
C TYR A 173 -1.81 -6.97 -3.58
N GLY A 174 -1.55 -8.14 -2.97
CA GLY A 174 -0.51 -9.06 -3.45
C GLY A 174 0.20 -9.85 -2.35
N PRO A 175 1.30 -10.56 -2.70
CA PRO A 175 2.07 -11.35 -1.75
C PRO A 175 2.56 -10.58 -0.53
N ARG A 176 2.72 -11.28 0.61
CA ARG A 176 3.26 -10.78 1.89
C ARG A 176 2.31 -9.91 2.71
N GLU A 177 1.00 -9.92 2.42
CA GLU A 177 0.02 -9.14 3.19
C GLU A 177 -0.68 -9.93 4.32
N GLN A 178 -0.41 -11.22 4.50
CA GLN A 178 -1.14 -12.11 5.42
C GLN A 178 -1.13 -11.66 6.89
N HIS A 179 -0.08 -10.94 7.33
CA HIS A 179 0.03 -10.40 8.69
C HIS A 179 -0.93 -9.24 8.98
N LYS A 180 -1.56 -8.69 7.93
CA LYS A 180 -2.51 -7.56 8.06
C LYS A 180 -3.88 -8.01 8.59
N ASP A 181 -4.13 -9.31 8.72
CA ASP A 181 -5.37 -9.88 9.24
C ASP A 181 -6.61 -9.25 8.52
N ARG A 182 -7.53 -8.65 9.28
CA ARG A 182 -8.73 -7.98 8.73
C ARG A 182 -8.44 -6.84 7.75
N MET A 183 -7.25 -6.25 7.82
CA MET A 183 -6.81 -5.15 6.95
C MET A 183 -6.11 -5.63 5.67
N ALA A 184 -6.01 -6.94 5.47
CA ALA A 184 -5.55 -7.49 4.20
C ALA A 184 -6.55 -7.18 3.07
N SER A 185 -6.09 -7.27 1.83
CA SER A 185 -6.91 -6.96 0.65
C SER A 185 -8.11 -7.90 0.50
N VAL A 186 -9.11 -7.44 -0.25
CA VAL A 186 -10.27 -8.30 -0.57
C VAL A 186 -9.87 -9.53 -1.39
N ALA A 187 -8.84 -9.44 -2.24
CA ALA A 187 -8.30 -10.58 -2.99
C ALA A 187 -7.77 -11.67 -2.03
N PHE A 188 -7.07 -11.27 -0.96
CA PHE A 188 -6.63 -12.18 0.09
C PHE A 188 -7.81 -12.88 0.78
N HIS A 189 -8.82 -12.10 1.18
CA HIS A 189 -9.99 -12.65 1.86
C HIS A 189 -10.79 -13.59 0.95
N PHE A 190 -11.02 -13.22 -0.30
CA PHE A 190 -11.74 -14.04 -1.27
C PHE A 190 -10.99 -15.35 -1.57
N PHE A 191 -9.66 -15.28 -1.72
CA PHE A 191 -8.85 -16.49 -1.86
C PHE A 191 -9.03 -17.45 -0.68
N ASN A 192 -8.90 -16.93 0.55
CA ASN A 192 -9.03 -17.75 1.75
C ASN A 192 -10.45 -18.33 1.92
N GLN A 193 -11.49 -17.53 1.68
CA GLN A 193 -12.88 -18.00 1.72
C GLN A 193 -13.12 -19.11 0.68
N TYR A 194 -12.69 -18.87 -0.56
CA TYR A 194 -12.88 -19.86 -1.61
C TYR A 194 -12.14 -21.17 -1.34
N ARG A 195 -10.91 -21.08 -0.83
CA ARG A 195 -10.13 -22.28 -0.44
C ARG A 195 -10.73 -23.04 0.72
N ALA A 196 -11.33 -22.36 1.69
CA ALA A 196 -11.91 -22.98 2.89
C ALA A 196 -13.32 -23.54 2.64
N GLU A 197 -14.15 -22.83 1.88
CA GLU A 197 -15.59 -23.08 1.81
C GLU A 197 -16.11 -23.30 0.37
N GLY A 198 -15.28 -23.09 -0.65
CA GLY A 198 -15.71 -23.09 -2.06
C GLY A 198 -16.58 -21.89 -2.44
N LYS A 199 -16.61 -20.87 -1.60
CA LYS A 199 -17.48 -19.68 -1.74
C LYS A 199 -16.74 -18.41 -1.38
N VAL A 200 -17.23 -17.29 -1.95
CA VAL A 200 -16.83 -15.93 -1.58
C VAL A 200 -18.04 -15.08 -1.24
N ARG A 201 -17.91 -14.23 -0.22
CA ARG A 201 -18.99 -13.35 0.24
C ARG A 201 -18.60 -11.89 0.04
N LEU A 202 -19.46 -11.18 -0.68
CA LEU A 202 -19.38 -9.76 -0.94
C LEU A 202 -20.48 -9.03 -0.19
N PHE A 203 -20.28 -7.74 0.05
CA PHE A 203 -21.35 -6.93 0.63
C PHE A 203 -22.43 -6.60 -0.41
N GLU A 204 -23.65 -6.52 0.08
CA GLU A 204 -24.76 -5.92 -0.66
C GLU A 204 -24.45 -4.47 -1.04
N GLY A 205 -25.24 -3.91 -1.95
CA GLY A 205 -25.08 -2.55 -2.43
C GLY A 205 -25.28 -1.49 -1.34
N CYS A 206 -24.52 -0.42 -1.44
CA CYS A 206 -24.71 0.80 -0.64
C CYS A 206 -24.36 2.02 -1.49
N ASP A 207 -24.74 3.20 -1.06
CA ASP A 207 -24.44 4.50 -1.73
C ASP A 207 -24.82 4.54 -3.23
N GLY A 208 -25.93 3.86 -3.59
CA GLY A 208 -26.43 3.80 -4.96
C GLY A 208 -25.79 2.73 -5.84
N TYR A 209 -24.86 1.93 -5.32
CA TYR A 209 -24.29 0.78 -6.01
C TYR A 209 -25.13 -0.49 -5.79
N GLY A 210 -25.14 -1.38 -6.79
CA GLY A 210 -25.68 -2.72 -6.65
C GLY A 210 -24.77 -3.63 -5.81
N ASN A 211 -25.19 -4.88 -5.59
CA ASN A 211 -24.49 -5.87 -4.79
C ASN A 211 -23.08 -6.15 -5.36
N GLY A 212 -22.03 -5.88 -4.60
CA GLY A 212 -20.64 -6.04 -5.00
C GLY A 212 -20.17 -5.05 -6.08
N GLU A 213 -20.97 -4.05 -6.43
CA GLU A 213 -20.69 -3.09 -7.50
C GLU A 213 -19.95 -1.82 -7.02
N GLN A 214 -19.73 -1.66 -5.73
CA GLN A 214 -18.82 -0.63 -5.22
C GLN A 214 -17.47 -0.79 -5.91
N ARG A 215 -16.77 0.31 -6.20
CA ARG A 215 -15.59 0.31 -7.05
C ARG A 215 -14.36 0.86 -6.35
N ARG A 216 -13.22 0.24 -6.61
CA ARG A 216 -11.92 0.71 -6.13
C ARG A 216 -10.89 0.66 -7.26
N ASP A 217 -9.91 1.51 -7.15
CA ASP A 217 -8.67 1.37 -7.90
C ASP A 217 -7.79 0.36 -7.16
N PHE A 218 -7.77 -0.88 -7.68
CA PHE A 218 -6.96 -1.96 -7.15
C PHE A 218 -5.62 -1.98 -7.89
N VAL A 219 -4.52 -1.85 -7.15
CA VAL A 219 -3.17 -1.84 -7.71
C VAL A 219 -2.35 -3.03 -7.20
N PHE A 220 -1.73 -3.76 -8.11
CA PHE A 220 -0.91 -4.92 -7.76
C PHE A 220 0.43 -4.49 -7.16
N ILE A 221 0.90 -5.21 -6.15
CA ILE A 221 2.12 -4.84 -5.40
C ILE A 221 3.37 -4.68 -6.27
N ASP A 222 3.55 -5.49 -7.32
CA ASP A 222 4.71 -5.37 -8.21
C ASP A 222 4.74 -4.00 -8.91
N ASP A 223 3.58 -3.43 -9.22
CA ASP A 223 3.49 -2.13 -9.86
C ASP A 223 3.79 -0.99 -8.87
N VAL A 224 3.37 -1.15 -7.61
CA VAL A 224 3.76 -0.24 -6.52
C VAL A 224 5.28 -0.24 -6.34
N VAL A 225 5.89 -1.41 -6.34
CA VAL A 225 7.36 -1.56 -6.28
C VAL A 225 8.04 -0.87 -7.47
N LYS A 226 7.54 -1.06 -8.70
CA LYS A 226 8.10 -0.39 -9.89
C LYS A 226 8.03 1.13 -9.79
N VAL A 227 6.94 1.69 -9.24
CA VAL A 227 6.83 3.13 -9.00
C VAL A 227 7.92 3.58 -8.03
N ASN A 228 8.04 2.94 -6.85
CA ASN A 228 9.06 3.31 -5.87
C ASN A 228 10.48 3.27 -6.47
N LEU A 229 10.81 2.19 -7.19
CA LEU A 229 12.12 2.04 -7.81
C LEU A 229 12.35 3.07 -8.94
N HIS A 230 11.31 3.42 -9.71
CA HIS A 230 11.39 4.50 -10.70
C HIS A 230 11.79 5.84 -10.06
N PHE A 231 11.15 6.21 -8.95
CA PHE A 231 11.47 7.46 -8.26
C PHE A 231 12.83 7.41 -7.58
N LEU A 232 13.23 6.27 -7.04
CA LEU A 232 14.58 6.06 -6.50
C LEU A 232 15.66 6.30 -7.57
N ASP A 233 15.42 5.84 -8.80
CA ASP A 233 16.38 5.94 -9.91
C ASP A 233 16.38 7.35 -10.57
N ASN A 234 15.30 8.10 -10.50
CA ASN A 234 15.11 9.36 -11.27
C ASN A 234 15.09 10.63 -10.43
N HIS A 235 15.12 10.52 -9.11
CA HIS A 235 15.21 11.64 -8.15
C HIS A 235 14.14 12.74 -8.35
N VAL A 236 12.90 12.36 -8.69
CA VAL A 236 11.78 13.29 -8.85
C VAL A 236 11.12 13.54 -7.50
N SER A 237 10.91 14.80 -7.14
CA SER A 237 10.21 15.21 -5.90
C SER A 237 8.75 15.54 -6.17
N GLY A 238 7.87 15.27 -5.18
CA GLY A 238 6.44 15.58 -5.26
C GLY A 238 5.58 14.61 -4.45
N ILE A 239 4.27 14.74 -4.60
CA ILE A 239 3.29 13.81 -4.03
C ILE A 239 2.48 13.24 -5.18
N PHE A 240 2.39 11.92 -5.28
CA PHE A 240 1.86 11.22 -6.44
C PHE A 240 0.84 10.16 -6.05
N ASN A 241 -0.24 10.07 -6.80
CA ASN A 241 -1.16 8.95 -6.69
C ASN A 241 -0.53 7.69 -7.28
N VAL A 242 -0.64 6.59 -6.55
CA VAL A 242 -0.21 5.27 -7.00
C VAL A 242 -1.41 4.33 -7.05
N GLY A 243 -2.01 4.26 -8.21
CA GLY A 243 -3.14 3.44 -8.60
C GLY A 243 -3.07 3.19 -10.10
N THR A 244 -4.03 2.46 -10.64
CA THR A 244 -4.07 2.08 -12.06
C THR A 244 -4.75 3.13 -12.94
N GLY A 245 -5.50 4.06 -12.35
CA GLY A 245 -6.41 4.97 -13.06
C GLY A 245 -7.67 4.27 -13.58
N ARG A 246 -8.00 3.10 -13.02
CA ARG A 246 -9.21 2.32 -13.38
C ARG A 246 -9.89 1.78 -12.13
N ALA A 247 -11.13 2.21 -11.92
CA ALA A 247 -11.96 1.68 -10.87
C ALA A 247 -12.63 0.37 -11.32
N GLN A 248 -12.40 -0.72 -10.59
CA GLN A 248 -13.04 -2.03 -10.81
C GLN A 248 -13.93 -2.39 -9.61
N SER A 249 -14.93 -3.25 -9.85
CA SER A 249 -15.89 -3.65 -8.82
C SER A 249 -15.31 -4.75 -7.91
N PHE A 250 -15.88 -4.91 -6.73
CA PHE A 250 -15.58 -6.06 -5.88
C PHE A 250 -16.02 -7.38 -6.55
N ASN A 251 -17.04 -7.33 -7.40
CA ASN A 251 -17.43 -8.47 -8.24
C ASN A 251 -16.29 -8.88 -9.19
N ASP A 252 -15.60 -7.93 -9.83
CA ASP A 252 -14.47 -8.21 -10.71
C ASP A 252 -13.35 -8.93 -9.96
N VAL A 253 -13.00 -8.45 -8.76
CA VAL A 253 -11.97 -9.09 -7.92
C VAL A 253 -12.39 -10.50 -7.49
N ALA A 254 -13.65 -10.69 -7.11
CA ALA A 254 -14.16 -12.01 -6.72
C ALA A 254 -14.15 -13.01 -7.87
N VAL A 255 -14.62 -12.59 -9.05
CA VAL A 255 -14.61 -13.41 -10.28
C VAL A 255 -13.17 -13.77 -10.67
N ALA A 256 -12.25 -12.79 -10.67
CA ALA A 256 -10.85 -13.02 -10.97
C ALA A 256 -10.21 -14.01 -9.99
N THR A 257 -10.48 -13.87 -8.68
CA THR A 257 -9.93 -14.75 -7.65
C THR A 257 -10.44 -16.19 -7.81
N VAL A 258 -11.75 -16.36 -7.96
CA VAL A 258 -12.36 -17.69 -8.13
C VAL A 258 -11.84 -18.35 -9.41
N ASN A 259 -11.82 -17.62 -10.54
CA ASN A 259 -11.38 -18.16 -11.80
C ASN A 259 -9.87 -18.48 -11.82
N ALA A 260 -9.03 -17.71 -11.13
CA ALA A 260 -7.62 -18.05 -10.95
C ALA A 260 -7.44 -19.36 -10.14
N CYS A 261 -8.25 -19.58 -9.10
CA CYS A 261 -8.24 -20.84 -8.36
C CYS A 261 -8.74 -22.01 -9.21
N ARG A 262 -9.80 -21.81 -10.02
CA ARG A 262 -10.33 -22.81 -10.94
C ARG A 262 -9.32 -23.20 -12.02
N ALA A 263 -8.66 -22.21 -12.61
CA ALA A 263 -7.60 -22.43 -13.62
C ALA A 263 -6.44 -23.27 -13.07
N ALA A 264 -6.06 -23.06 -11.79
CA ALA A 264 -5.05 -23.88 -11.12
C ALA A 264 -5.49 -25.36 -10.92
N GLN A 265 -6.79 -25.64 -11.02
CA GLN A 265 -7.37 -26.98 -10.95
C GLN A 265 -7.69 -27.56 -12.33
N GLY A 266 -7.35 -26.84 -13.40
CA GLY A 266 -7.65 -27.24 -14.77
C GLY A 266 -9.11 -27.03 -15.19
N GLU A 267 -9.84 -26.16 -14.46
CA GLU A 267 -11.24 -25.88 -14.73
C GLU A 267 -11.41 -24.59 -15.55
N GLU A 268 -12.42 -24.57 -16.43
CA GLU A 268 -12.73 -23.40 -17.25
C GLU A 268 -13.26 -22.23 -16.42
N PRO A 269 -12.94 -20.97 -16.82
CA PRO A 269 -13.44 -19.78 -16.14
C PRO A 269 -14.97 -19.66 -16.28
N LEU A 270 -15.60 -19.08 -15.28
CA LEU A 270 -17.05 -18.85 -15.24
C LEU A 270 -17.36 -17.37 -15.11
N PRO A 271 -18.38 -16.85 -15.82
CA PRO A 271 -18.86 -15.49 -15.64
C PRO A 271 -19.56 -15.32 -14.27
N LEU A 272 -19.70 -14.08 -13.82
CA LEU A 272 -20.34 -13.72 -12.55
C LEU A 272 -21.74 -14.37 -12.38
N ALA A 273 -22.54 -14.36 -13.43
CA ALA A 273 -23.90 -14.92 -13.39
C ALA A 273 -23.89 -16.40 -13.03
N ASP A 274 -22.98 -17.18 -13.62
CA ASP A 274 -22.87 -18.61 -13.37
C ASP A 274 -22.31 -18.91 -11.96
N LEU A 275 -21.32 -18.11 -11.51
CA LEU A 275 -20.79 -18.23 -10.15
C LEU A 275 -21.87 -17.95 -9.10
N ARG A 276 -22.74 -16.95 -9.34
CA ARG A 276 -23.89 -16.67 -8.48
C ARG A 276 -24.91 -17.79 -8.49
N ASN A 277 -25.30 -18.28 -9.68
CA ASN A 277 -26.29 -19.35 -9.82
C ASN A 277 -25.84 -20.65 -9.15
N ARG A 278 -24.54 -20.89 -9.09
CA ARG A 278 -23.94 -22.04 -8.40
C ARG A 278 -23.70 -21.80 -6.90
N GLY A 279 -24.03 -20.62 -6.37
CA GLY A 279 -23.80 -20.26 -4.98
C GLY A 279 -22.30 -20.13 -4.60
N VAL A 280 -21.42 -19.90 -5.58
CA VAL A 280 -20.00 -19.66 -5.35
C VAL A 280 -19.76 -18.19 -4.94
N ILE A 281 -20.51 -17.26 -5.50
CA ILE A 281 -20.53 -15.86 -5.09
C ILE A 281 -21.87 -15.58 -4.39
N GLU A 282 -21.78 -15.16 -3.13
CA GLU A 282 -22.91 -14.82 -2.27
C GLU A 282 -22.83 -13.37 -1.82
N TYR A 283 -23.96 -12.70 -1.61
CA TYR A 283 -24.00 -11.35 -1.05
C TYR A 283 -24.54 -11.39 0.37
N VAL A 284 -23.89 -10.63 1.26
CA VAL A 284 -24.24 -10.48 2.68
C VAL A 284 -24.57 -9.04 2.99
N ALA A 285 -25.38 -8.81 4.01
CA ALA A 285 -25.79 -7.46 4.40
C ALA A 285 -24.60 -6.55 4.63
N PHE A 286 -24.71 -5.32 4.14
CA PHE A 286 -23.68 -4.30 4.33
C PHE A 286 -23.54 -3.96 5.83
N PRO A 287 -22.34 -4.00 6.43
CA PRO A 287 -22.16 -3.77 7.86
C PRO A 287 -22.56 -2.37 8.29
N GLU A 288 -23.42 -2.24 9.30
CA GLU A 288 -23.86 -0.94 9.85
C GLU A 288 -22.67 -0.07 10.32
N ALA A 289 -21.62 -0.69 10.89
CA ALA A 289 -20.44 0.01 11.38
C ALA A 289 -19.64 0.76 10.28
N LEU A 290 -19.84 0.38 9.02
CA LEU A 290 -19.18 1.00 7.87
C LEU A 290 -20.01 2.11 7.21
N LYS A 291 -21.29 2.23 7.50
CA LYS A 291 -22.15 3.26 6.92
C LYS A 291 -21.62 4.65 7.25
N GLY A 292 -21.52 5.51 6.23
CA GLY A 292 -21.02 6.88 6.35
C GLY A 292 -19.49 7.02 6.54
N LYS A 293 -18.77 5.90 6.68
CA LYS A 293 -17.30 5.87 6.80
C LYS A 293 -16.62 5.10 5.66
N TYR A 294 -17.40 4.59 4.74
CA TYR A 294 -16.95 3.74 3.65
C TYR A 294 -16.78 4.54 2.36
N GLN A 295 -15.63 4.40 1.73
CA GLN A 295 -15.41 4.94 0.39
C GLN A 295 -16.03 3.97 -0.62
N SER A 296 -17.16 4.30 -1.23
CA SER A 296 -17.82 3.43 -2.23
C SER A 296 -17.19 3.51 -3.62
N TYR A 297 -16.32 4.49 -3.83
CA TYR A 297 -15.61 4.70 -5.10
C TYR A 297 -14.22 5.27 -4.84
N THR A 298 -13.21 4.74 -5.56
CA THR A 298 -11.89 5.38 -5.71
C THR A 298 -11.33 5.09 -7.10
N GLU A 299 -10.71 6.12 -7.73
CA GLU A 299 -9.98 6.00 -9.00
C GLU A 299 -8.86 7.04 -9.03
N ALA A 300 -7.62 6.63 -9.15
CA ALA A 300 -6.48 7.52 -9.14
C ALA A 300 -6.43 8.39 -10.41
N ASP A 301 -6.29 9.70 -10.27
CA ASP A 301 -5.75 10.52 -11.35
C ASP A 301 -4.23 10.29 -11.37
N VAL A 302 -3.74 9.58 -12.38
CA VAL A 302 -2.32 9.22 -12.52
C VAL A 302 -1.54 10.19 -13.42
N SER A 303 -2.13 11.33 -13.76
CA SER A 303 -1.52 12.29 -14.69
C SER A 303 -0.18 12.81 -14.20
N GLN A 304 -0.05 13.15 -12.90
CA GLN A 304 1.21 13.61 -12.32
C GLN A 304 2.27 12.50 -12.32
N LEU A 305 1.89 11.26 -12.01
CA LEU A 305 2.78 10.10 -12.07
C LEU A 305 3.34 9.89 -13.50
N ARG A 306 2.48 10.03 -14.51
CA ARG A 306 2.91 9.96 -15.92
C ARG A 306 3.82 11.12 -16.33
N GLN A 307 3.51 12.33 -15.87
CA GLN A 307 4.38 13.51 -16.10
C GLN A 307 5.75 13.36 -15.42
N ALA A 308 5.81 12.62 -14.30
CA ALA A 308 7.06 12.25 -13.64
C ALA A 308 7.84 11.13 -14.35
N GLY A 309 7.40 10.71 -15.53
CA GLY A 309 8.10 9.76 -16.41
C GLY A 309 7.82 8.29 -16.14
N HIS A 310 6.92 7.96 -15.21
CA HIS A 310 6.54 6.56 -15.00
C HIS A 310 5.46 6.14 -16.00
N ASP A 311 5.87 5.62 -17.16
CA ASP A 311 4.98 5.21 -18.27
C ASP A 311 4.65 3.72 -18.30
N ALA A 312 5.26 2.92 -17.41
CA ALA A 312 5.01 1.48 -17.36
C ALA A 312 3.52 1.18 -17.14
N PRO A 313 2.94 0.22 -17.89
CA PRO A 313 1.55 -0.17 -17.70
C PRO A 313 1.36 -0.85 -16.34
N PHE A 314 0.23 -0.58 -15.70
CA PHE A 314 -0.22 -1.29 -14.51
C PHE A 314 -0.97 -2.57 -14.90
N ALA A 315 -0.80 -3.64 -14.12
CA ALA A 315 -1.54 -4.88 -14.27
C ALA A 315 -3.05 -4.62 -14.09
N THR A 316 -3.88 -5.34 -14.84
CA THR A 316 -5.32 -5.41 -14.59
C THR A 316 -5.59 -6.21 -13.32
N VAL A 317 -6.81 -6.12 -12.77
CA VAL A 317 -7.22 -6.98 -11.65
C VAL A 317 -7.09 -8.44 -12.00
N GLU A 318 -7.48 -8.83 -13.22
CA GLU A 318 -7.41 -10.20 -13.70
C GLU A 318 -5.96 -10.73 -13.72
N GLU A 319 -5.03 -9.94 -14.26
CA GLU A 319 -3.61 -10.28 -14.32
C GLU A 319 -2.95 -10.34 -12.94
N GLY A 320 -3.16 -9.30 -12.13
CA GLY A 320 -2.56 -9.19 -10.80
C GLY A 320 -3.10 -10.26 -9.84
N VAL A 321 -4.42 -10.48 -9.84
CA VAL A 321 -5.06 -11.52 -9.01
C VAL A 321 -4.61 -12.92 -9.45
N ALA A 322 -4.47 -13.19 -10.75
CA ALA A 322 -3.97 -14.48 -11.23
C ALA A 322 -2.55 -14.77 -10.70
N ARG A 323 -1.63 -13.77 -10.77
CA ARG A 323 -0.28 -13.88 -10.20
C ARG A 323 -0.32 -14.09 -8.69
N TYR A 324 -1.17 -13.34 -7.99
CA TYR A 324 -1.31 -13.44 -6.54
C TYR A 324 -1.82 -14.82 -6.11
N VAL A 325 -2.86 -15.34 -6.76
CA VAL A 325 -3.39 -16.69 -6.47
C VAL A 325 -2.33 -17.76 -6.73
N GLN A 326 -1.54 -17.65 -7.81
CA GLN A 326 -0.44 -18.57 -8.08
C GLN A 326 0.62 -18.54 -6.98
N ASP A 327 0.99 -17.35 -6.50
CA ASP A 327 1.91 -17.20 -5.36
C ASP A 327 1.36 -17.88 -4.10
N ARG A 328 0.08 -17.59 -3.77
CA ARG A 328 -0.59 -18.16 -2.60
C ARG A 328 -0.72 -19.68 -2.65
N LEU A 329 -0.85 -20.27 -3.82
CA LEU A 329 -0.89 -21.72 -3.99
C LEU A 329 0.47 -22.38 -3.85
N LYS A 330 1.56 -21.65 -4.10
CA LYS A 330 2.94 -22.16 -3.98
C LYS A 330 3.51 -21.96 -2.56
N ASN A 331 3.19 -20.84 -1.93
CA ASN A 331 3.87 -20.35 -0.72
C ASN A 331 2.92 -20.20 0.49
N GLY A 332 1.64 -20.51 0.34
CA GLY A 332 0.57 -20.31 1.34
C GLY A 332 0.22 -21.49 2.21
#